data_fbc84939259ee2a163a926d1795ecdea
#
_entry.id   fbc84939259ee2a163a926d1795ecdea
#
_cell.length_a   1.000
_cell.length_b   1.000
_cell.length_c   1.000
_cell.angle_alpha   90.00
_cell.angle_beta   90.00
_cell.angle_gamma   90.00
#
_symmetry.space_group_name_H-M   'P 1'
#
loop_
_entity.id
_entity.type
_entity.pdbx_description
1 polymer ?
#
loop_
_entity_poly.entity_id
_entity_poly.type
_entity_poly.pdbx_seq_one_letter_code
_entity_poly.pdbx_strand_id
1 'polypeptide(L)'
;MSKELLRHGDTTTNMYIDPGAVTREAYEISKKSRTLARSMVGDSNDEDRLRQRCSVAVGDFGMADLMRFSHDPIPAALTALCQGAPIITDIRMVQTGIQKKGHTSEVLCALDFGAGIAQERGITRSSAGFIALRETLAGSIVVIGNAPSALLSLCEMVKEGIFPAVIIGTPVGFINAAESKELLRTMNIPSISTEGTRGGTPVAVAALNECITIFIERHSS
;
A
#
# COMPACT_ATOMS: atom_id res chain seq x y z
N MET A 1 -26.09 -28.25 6.02
CA MET A 1 -27.02 -27.21 5.54
C MET A 1 -26.19 -26.08 4.98
N SER A 2 -25.94 -26.15 3.82
CA SER A 2 -26.27 -25.55 2.52
C SER A 2 -25.44 -24.31 2.25
N LYS A 3 -24.30 -24.51 1.54
CA LYS A 3 -23.52 -23.48 0.81
C LYS A 3 -24.17 -23.19 -0.55
N GLU A 4 -25.39 -22.73 -0.54
CA GLU A 4 -26.15 -22.46 -1.78
C GLU A 4 -26.97 -21.18 -1.61
N LEU A 5 -26.32 -20.04 -1.68
CA LEU A 5 -26.99 -18.76 -1.88
C LEU A 5 -25.93 -17.77 -2.40
N LEU A 6 -25.93 -17.59 -3.70
CA LEU A 6 -25.51 -16.44 -4.48
C LEU A 6 -25.03 -16.87 -5.88
N ARG A 7 -25.94 -17.59 -6.61
CA ARG A 7 -25.90 -17.66 -8.07
C ARG A 7 -27.25 -17.17 -8.58
N HIS A 8 -27.39 -15.88 -8.78
CA HIS A 8 -28.34 -15.36 -9.76
C HIS A 8 -27.69 -14.19 -10.47
N GLY A 9 -27.66 -14.31 -11.78
CA GLY A 9 -26.95 -13.47 -12.70
C GLY A 9 -27.42 -12.02 -12.69
N ASP A 10 -26.42 -11.16 -12.71
CA ASP A 10 -26.53 -9.85 -13.32
C ASP A 10 -25.21 -9.63 -14.08
N THR A 11 -25.27 -9.82 -15.40
CA THR A 11 -24.19 -9.55 -16.35
C THR A 11 -24.09 -8.05 -16.56
N THR A 12 -23.52 -7.32 -15.59
CA THR A 12 -23.06 -5.95 -15.80
C THR A 12 -21.97 -5.62 -14.79
N THR A 13 -20.76 -5.44 -15.31
CA THR A 13 -19.58 -4.89 -14.64
C THR A 13 -19.07 -5.71 -13.45
N ASN A 14 -17.91 -6.29 -13.65
CA ASN A 14 -17.09 -6.92 -12.61
C ASN A 14 -16.70 -5.86 -11.57
N MET A 15 -17.64 -5.53 -10.67
CA MET A 15 -17.47 -4.51 -9.67
C MET A 15 -16.82 -5.17 -8.44
N TYR A 16 -15.51 -4.97 -8.30
CA TYR A 16 -14.79 -5.42 -7.12
C TYR A 16 -15.49 -4.96 -5.84
N ILE A 17 -15.68 -5.91 -4.93
CA ILE A 17 -16.29 -5.70 -3.64
C ILE A 17 -15.25 -6.00 -2.58
N ASP A 18 -15.19 -5.13 -1.56
CA ASP A 18 -14.30 -5.30 -0.42
C ASP A 18 -14.40 -6.73 0.14
N PRO A 19 -13.29 -7.50 0.27
CA PRO A 19 -13.32 -8.86 0.82
C PRO A 19 -13.94 -8.98 2.21
N GLY A 20 -14.08 -7.87 2.95
CA GLY A 20 -14.78 -7.80 4.23
C GLY A 20 -16.31 -7.71 4.13
N ALA A 21 -16.88 -7.48 2.94
CA ALA A 21 -18.30 -7.34 2.74
C ALA A 21 -18.98 -8.72 2.61
N VAL A 22 -19.02 -9.49 3.70
CA VAL A 22 -19.58 -10.86 3.74
C VAL A 22 -21.09 -10.92 3.98
N THR A 23 -21.73 -9.79 4.28
CA THR A 23 -23.19 -9.69 4.44
C THR A 23 -23.79 -8.84 3.31
N ARG A 24 -25.09 -9.01 3.04
CA ARG A 24 -25.81 -8.20 2.04
C ARG A 24 -25.74 -6.71 2.35
N GLU A 25 -25.88 -6.32 3.61
CA GLU A 25 -25.79 -4.94 4.05
C GLU A 25 -24.38 -4.36 3.79
N ALA A 26 -23.31 -5.08 4.21
CA ALA A 26 -21.93 -4.65 3.99
C ALA A 26 -21.62 -4.53 2.49
N TYR A 27 -22.16 -5.45 1.66
CA TYR A 27 -22.06 -5.38 0.21
C TYR A 27 -22.68 -4.10 -0.36
N GLU A 28 -23.93 -3.79 0.02
CA GLU A 28 -24.63 -2.59 -0.47
C GLU A 28 -23.93 -1.30 -0.03
N ILE A 29 -23.38 -1.25 1.19
CA ILE A 29 -22.60 -0.11 1.68
C ILE A 29 -21.31 0.05 0.85
N SER A 30 -20.57 -1.03 0.68
CA SER A 30 -19.31 -1.02 -0.11
C SER A 30 -19.59 -0.59 -1.56
N LYS A 31 -20.65 -1.13 -2.18
CA LYS A 31 -21.06 -0.77 -3.54
C LYS A 31 -21.40 0.72 -3.67
N LYS A 32 -22.20 1.26 -2.76
CA LYS A 32 -22.55 2.70 -2.76
C LYS A 32 -21.32 3.59 -2.57
N SER A 33 -20.43 3.22 -1.63
CA SER A 33 -19.19 3.93 -1.36
C SER A 33 -18.27 3.95 -2.60
N ARG A 34 -18.13 2.81 -3.27
CA ARG A 34 -17.35 2.72 -4.52
C ARG A 34 -17.97 3.52 -5.67
N THR A 35 -19.28 3.48 -5.83
CA THR A 35 -19.97 4.26 -6.86
C THR A 35 -19.76 5.77 -6.64
N LEU A 36 -19.88 6.22 -5.40
CA LEU A 36 -19.61 7.62 -5.05
C LEU A 36 -18.15 7.99 -5.31
N ALA A 37 -17.20 7.16 -4.90
CA ALA A 37 -15.78 7.43 -5.12
C ALA A 37 -15.44 7.55 -6.62
N ARG A 38 -16.00 6.69 -7.48
CA ARG A 38 -15.86 6.78 -8.94
C ARG A 38 -16.36 8.10 -9.50
N SER A 39 -17.53 8.56 -9.04
CA SER A 39 -18.11 9.82 -9.52
C SER A 39 -17.31 11.05 -9.10
N MET A 40 -16.60 10.98 -7.97
CA MET A 40 -15.85 12.10 -7.41
C MET A 40 -14.39 12.14 -7.89
N VAL A 41 -13.76 10.98 -8.09
CA VAL A 41 -12.33 10.85 -8.36
C VAL A 41 -12.05 10.53 -9.84
N GLY A 42 -13.00 9.91 -10.53
CA GLY A 42 -12.81 9.34 -11.88
C GLY A 42 -12.59 7.83 -11.83
N ASP A 43 -12.57 7.19 -13.03
CA ASP A 43 -12.44 5.73 -13.20
C ASP A 43 -11.78 5.42 -14.57
N SER A 44 -10.76 6.18 -14.95
CA SER A 44 -10.14 6.09 -16.28
C SER A 44 -8.99 5.09 -16.34
N ASN A 45 -8.33 4.84 -15.20
CA ASN A 45 -7.14 4.01 -15.10
C ASN A 45 -6.96 3.40 -13.69
N ASP A 46 -5.91 2.59 -13.53
CA ASP A 46 -5.61 1.96 -12.23
C ASP A 46 -5.23 2.99 -11.14
N GLU A 47 -4.61 4.12 -11.50
CA GLU A 47 -4.31 5.15 -10.51
C GLU A 47 -5.58 5.76 -9.92
N ASP A 48 -6.63 5.96 -10.72
CA ASP A 48 -7.92 6.43 -10.23
C ASP A 48 -8.53 5.42 -9.25
N ARG A 49 -8.38 4.13 -9.51
CA ARG A 49 -8.81 3.07 -8.57
C ARG A 49 -8.10 3.18 -7.22
N LEU A 50 -6.78 3.40 -7.24
CA LEU A 50 -6.02 3.60 -6.00
C LEU A 50 -6.43 4.88 -5.29
N ARG A 51 -6.62 6.00 -6.03
CA ARG A 51 -7.11 7.26 -5.48
C ARG A 51 -8.48 7.10 -4.82
N GLN A 52 -9.42 6.41 -5.48
CA GLN A 52 -10.74 6.07 -4.93
C GLN A 52 -10.61 5.30 -3.61
N ARG A 53 -9.81 4.23 -3.62
CA ARG A 53 -9.64 3.36 -2.45
C ARG A 53 -9.03 4.10 -1.27
N CYS A 54 -7.99 4.91 -1.51
CA CYS A 54 -7.33 5.71 -0.49
C CYS A 54 -8.26 6.79 0.07
N SER A 55 -9.05 7.45 -0.78
CA SER A 55 -10.05 8.45 -0.36
C SER A 55 -11.13 7.82 0.54
N VAL A 56 -11.65 6.67 0.17
CA VAL A 56 -12.63 5.92 0.99
C VAL A 56 -12.05 5.52 2.33
N ALA A 57 -10.78 5.09 2.36
CA ALA A 57 -10.11 4.64 3.58
C ALA A 57 -9.95 5.74 4.65
N VAL A 58 -9.93 7.00 4.24
CA VAL A 58 -9.80 8.16 5.15
C VAL A 58 -11.07 9.03 5.19
N GLY A 59 -12.11 8.70 4.41
CA GLY A 59 -13.36 9.45 4.36
C GLY A 59 -13.22 10.85 3.77
N ASP A 60 -12.24 11.06 2.85
CA ASP A 60 -11.91 12.38 2.29
C ASP A 60 -11.46 12.25 0.82
N PHE A 61 -12.25 12.78 -0.10
CA PHE A 61 -11.90 12.78 -1.53
C PHE A 61 -10.72 13.69 -1.87
N GLY A 62 -10.39 14.68 -1.06
CA GLY A 62 -9.16 15.47 -1.21
C GLY A 62 -7.87 14.65 -1.08
N MET A 63 -7.95 13.41 -0.58
CA MET A 63 -6.80 12.50 -0.57
C MET A 63 -6.38 12.11 -2.00
N ALA A 64 -7.32 11.99 -2.93
CA ALA A 64 -7.03 11.69 -4.34
C ALA A 64 -6.08 12.72 -4.97
N ASP A 65 -6.28 14.00 -4.66
CA ASP A 65 -5.47 15.10 -5.17
C ASP A 65 -4.05 15.12 -4.59
N LEU A 66 -3.85 14.50 -3.44
CA LEU A 66 -2.55 14.42 -2.77
C LEU A 66 -1.71 13.24 -3.25
N MET A 67 -2.30 12.22 -3.85
CA MET A 67 -1.56 11.03 -4.28
C MET A 67 -0.64 11.31 -5.47
N ARG A 68 0.57 10.78 -5.39
CA ARG A 68 1.61 10.87 -6.42
C ARG A 68 2.12 9.48 -6.79
N PHE A 69 2.23 9.25 -8.08
CA PHE A 69 2.69 8.00 -8.68
C PHE A 69 3.95 8.31 -9.51
N SER A 70 5.04 7.61 -9.26
CA SER A 70 6.32 7.81 -9.93
C SER A 70 6.84 6.51 -10.49
N HIS A 71 7.35 6.54 -11.74
CA HIS A 71 8.00 5.40 -12.39
C HIS A 71 7.15 4.12 -12.47
N ASP A 72 5.88 4.25 -12.88
CA ASP A 72 4.96 3.13 -13.12
C ASP A 72 4.80 2.16 -11.92
N PRO A 73 4.44 2.66 -10.74
CA PRO A 73 4.48 1.85 -9.52
C PRO A 73 3.44 0.73 -9.48
N ILE A 74 2.30 0.86 -10.19
CA ILE A 74 1.27 -0.17 -10.19
C ILE A 74 1.74 -1.39 -10.98
N PRO A 75 2.20 -1.30 -12.24
CA PRO A 75 2.81 -2.42 -12.95
C PRO A 75 3.96 -3.08 -12.18
N ALA A 76 4.82 -2.28 -11.51
CA ALA A 76 5.91 -2.79 -10.70
C ALA A 76 5.39 -3.62 -9.50
N ALA A 77 4.36 -3.13 -8.79
CA ALA A 77 3.72 -3.86 -7.70
C ALA A 77 3.09 -5.18 -8.18
N LEU A 78 2.37 -5.17 -9.32
CA LEU A 78 1.76 -6.38 -9.87
C LEU A 78 2.82 -7.42 -10.25
N THR A 79 3.91 -7.00 -10.86
CA THR A 79 5.04 -7.88 -11.21
C THR A 79 5.67 -8.50 -9.96
N ALA A 80 5.93 -7.69 -8.93
CA ALA A 80 6.49 -8.17 -7.67
C ALA A 80 5.54 -9.17 -6.95
N LEU A 81 4.22 -8.90 -6.95
CA LEU A 81 3.21 -9.83 -6.42
C LEU A 81 3.19 -11.16 -7.19
N CYS A 82 3.30 -11.12 -8.52
CA CYS A 82 3.39 -12.31 -9.36
C CYS A 82 4.61 -13.18 -9.03
N GLN A 83 5.72 -12.56 -8.67
CA GLN A 83 6.96 -13.23 -8.26
C GLN A 83 6.94 -13.71 -6.80
N GLY A 84 5.89 -13.40 -6.04
CA GLY A 84 5.83 -13.71 -4.61
C GLY A 84 6.86 -12.91 -3.79
N ALA A 85 7.26 -11.72 -4.27
CA ALA A 85 8.23 -10.87 -3.60
C ALA A 85 7.76 -10.52 -2.17
N PRO A 86 8.66 -10.46 -1.16
CA PRO A 86 8.26 -10.15 0.20
C PRO A 86 7.69 -8.73 0.30
N ILE A 87 6.68 -8.58 1.15
CA ILE A 87 6.09 -7.29 1.52
C ILE A 87 6.66 -6.88 2.87
N ILE A 88 7.34 -5.75 2.95
CA ILE A 88 7.98 -5.26 4.17
C ILE A 88 7.28 -3.99 4.64
N THR A 89 6.75 -4.02 5.86
CA THR A 89 5.97 -2.94 6.46
C THR A 89 6.73 -2.26 7.60
N ASP A 90 6.49 -0.97 7.83
CA ASP A 90 7.16 -0.19 8.88
C ASP A 90 6.65 -0.51 10.29
N ILE A 91 5.34 -0.81 10.43
CA ILE A 91 4.70 -1.07 11.72
C ILE A 91 3.65 -2.19 11.63
N ARG A 92 3.30 -2.76 12.80
CA ARG A 92 2.28 -3.82 12.93
C ARG A 92 0.91 -3.45 12.37
N MET A 93 0.50 -2.19 12.54
CA MET A 93 -0.80 -1.74 12.06
C MET A 93 -0.88 -1.82 10.53
N VAL A 94 0.18 -1.47 9.81
CA VAL A 94 0.27 -1.65 8.37
C VAL A 94 0.26 -3.14 8.02
N GLN A 95 1.12 -3.95 8.65
CA GLN A 95 1.19 -5.39 8.43
C GLN A 95 -0.18 -6.09 8.58
N THR A 96 -0.90 -5.76 9.65
CA THR A 96 -2.21 -6.35 9.95
C THR A 96 -3.26 -5.98 8.91
N GLY A 97 -3.17 -4.77 8.35
CA GLY A 97 -4.10 -4.27 7.33
C GLY A 97 -3.89 -4.85 5.93
N ILE A 98 -2.71 -5.42 5.63
CA ILE A 98 -2.45 -6.01 4.31
C ILE A 98 -3.28 -7.28 4.11
N GLN A 99 -3.96 -7.34 2.97
CA GLN A 99 -4.72 -8.52 2.55
C GLN A 99 -3.78 -9.71 2.33
N LYS A 100 -4.08 -10.83 2.99
CA LYS A 100 -3.25 -12.05 2.94
C LYS A 100 -3.70 -13.06 1.88
N LYS A 101 -4.86 -12.86 1.27
CA LYS A 101 -5.44 -13.77 0.27
C LYS A 101 -5.17 -13.26 -1.13
N GLY A 102 -4.94 -14.21 -2.06
CA GLY A 102 -4.79 -13.91 -3.48
C GLY A 102 -3.37 -13.64 -3.94
N HIS A 103 -2.37 -13.74 -3.05
CA HIS A 103 -0.95 -13.71 -3.38
C HIS A 103 -0.16 -14.64 -2.46
N THR A 104 1.11 -14.94 -2.81
CA THR A 104 2.01 -15.82 -2.05
C THR A 104 3.08 -15.05 -1.29
N SER A 105 3.11 -13.72 -1.38
CA SER A 105 4.09 -12.85 -0.74
C SER A 105 4.04 -12.97 0.78
N GLU A 106 5.18 -13.20 1.41
CA GLU A 106 5.32 -13.10 2.86
C GLU A 106 5.22 -11.65 3.31
N VAL A 107 4.51 -11.39 4.42
CA VAL A 107 4.35 -10.03 4.97
C VAL A 107 5.16 -9.89 6.25
N LEU A 108 6.27 -9.16 6.17
CA LEU A 108 7.20 -8.90 7.28
C LEU A 108 6.93 -7.53 7.91
N CYS A 109 7.21 -7.41 9.22
CA CYS A 109 7.18 -6.14 9.91
C CYS A 109 8.59 -5.75 10.38
N ALA A 110 9.05 -4.56 9.99
CA ALA A 110 10.37 -4.05 10.37
C ALA A 110 10.59 -4.01 11.89
N LEU A 111 9.52 -3.83 12.69
CA LEU A 111 9.62 -3.83 14.16
C LEU A 111 10.07 -5.16 14.78
N ASP A 112 10.05 -6.26 14.02
CA ASP A 112 10.54 -7.57 14.50
C ASP A 112 12.05 -7.69 14.42
N PHE A 113 12.72 -6.76 13.75
CA PHE A 113 14.14 -6.79 13.43
C PHE A 113 14.86 -5.58 14.00
N GLY A 114 16.18 -5.66 14.11
CA GLY A 114 17.04 -4.51 14.37
C GLY A 114 16.94 -3.88 15.77
N ALA A 115 16.39 -4.56 16.80
CA ALA A 115 16.26 -4.00 18.14
C ALA A 115 17.61 -3.55 18.73
N GLY A 116 18.68 -4.34 18.56
CA GLY A 116 20.04 -4.00 18.96
C GLY A 116 20.58 -2.77 18.21
N ILE A 117 20.35 -2.70 16.90
CA ILE A 117 20.73 -1.57 16.05
C ILE A 117 20.06 -0.27 16.52
N ALA A 118 18.77 -0.34 16.87
CA ALA A 118 18.02 0.81 17.38
C ALA A 118 18.65 1.38 18.65
N GLN A 119 19.02 0.50 19.58
CA GLN A 119 19.63 0.88 20.85
C GLN A 119 21.06 1.43 20.66
N GLU A 120 21.87 0.72 19.87
CA GLU A 120 23.27 1.09 19.61
C GLU A 120 23.40 2.44 18.90
N ARG A 121 22.56 2.67 17.88
CA ARG A 121 22.64 3.87 17.03
C ARG A 121 21.72 5.00 17.48
N GLY A 122 20.88 4.81 18.49
CA GLY A 122 19.93 5.83 18.96
C GLY A 122 18.89 6.22 17.89
N ILE A 123 18.48 5.29 17.02
CA ILE A 123 17.51 5.52 15.95
C ILE A 123 16.18 4.84 16.23
N THR A 124 15.13 5.19 15.44
CA THR A 124 13.82 4.57 15.61
C THR A 124 13.84 3.08 15.31
N ARG A 125 12.97 2.33 15.98
CA ARG A 125 12.83 0.87 15.77
C ARG A 125 12.49 0.52 14.33
N SER A 126 11.63 1.30 13.67
CA SER A 126 11.29 1.08 12.27
C SER A 126 12.50 1.29 11.35
N SER A 127 13.29 2.37 11.53
CA SER A 127 14.52 2.59 10.76
C SER A 127 15.53 1.46 10.97
N ALA A 128 15.75 1.06 12.21
CA ALA A 128 16.66 -0.04 12.54
C ALA A 128 16.21 -1.38 11.93
N GLY A 129 14.91 -1.62 11.89
CA GLY A 129 14.33 -2.81 11.26
C GLY A 129 14.58 -2.85 9.75
N PHE A 130 14.44 -1.73 9.05
CA PHE A 130 14.79 -1.65 7.62
C PHE A 130 16.28 -1.86 7.39
N ILE A 131 17.15 -1.34 8.26
CA ILE A 131 18.60 -1.58 8.19
C ILE A 131 18.90 -3.07 8.40
N ALA A 132 18.24 -3.73 9.36
CA ALA A 132 18.43 -5.16 9.60
C ALA A 132 17.93 -6.05 8.43
N LEU A 133 16.90 -5.58 7.71
CA LEU A 133 16.31 -6.26 6.54
C LEU A 133 16.99 -5.87 5.21
N ARG A 134 18.11 -5.16 5.24
CA ARG A 134 18.78 -4.57 4.07
C ARG A 134 18.87 -5.54 2.87
N GLU A 135 19.28 -6.76 3.09
CA GLU A 135 19.45 -7.76 2.03
C GLU A 135 18.12 -8.25 1.44
N THR A 136 17.03 -8.18 2.21
CA THR A 136 15.67 -8.58 1.79
C THR A 136 14.96 -7.46 1.02
N LEU A 137 15.45 -6.22 1.08
CA LEU A 137 14.80 -5.07 0.45
C LEU A 137 14.86 -5.11 -1.08
N ALA A 138 15.92 -5.69 -1.66
CA ALA A 138 16.06 -5.73 -3.12
C ALA A 138 14.92 -6.55 -3.74
N GLY A 139 14.18 -5.94 -4.67
CA GLY A 139 13.03 -6.56 -5.33
C GLY A 139 11.77 -6.70 -4.47
N SER A 140 11.77 -6.27 -3.20
CA SER A 140 10.61 -6.33 -2.30
C SER A 140 9.57 -5.26 -2.60
N ILE A 141 8.37 -5.44 -2.04
CA ILE A 141 7.34 -4.40 -1.94
C ILE A 141 7.48 -3.76 -0.56
N VAL A 142 7.81 -2.48 -0.48
CA VAL A 142 7.93 -1.77 0.80
C VAL A 142 6.72 -0.89 1.05
N VAL A 143 6.15 -0.97 2.26
CA VAL A 143 4.95 -0.21 2.65
C VAL A 143 5.20 0.53 3.95
N ILE A 144 5.29 1.85 3.87
CA ILE A 144 5.54 2.74 5.01
C ILE A 144 4.34 3.68 5.17
N GLY A 145 3.58 3.45 6.25
CA GLY A 145 2.37 4.23 6.54
C GLY A 145 2.51 5.15 7.76
N ASN A 146 3.52 4.96 8.59
CA ASN A 146 3.60 5.69 9.85
C ASN A 146 4.95 6.37 10.11
N ALA A 147 6.07 5.78 9.74
CA ALA A 147 7.39 6.19 10.19
C ALA A 147 8.16 7.00 9.12
N PRO A 148 8.16 8.36 9.16
CA PRO A 148 8.96 9.18 8.24
C PRO A 148 10.46 8.85 8.30
N SER A 149 10.97 8.57 9.50
CA SER A 149 12.38 8.18 9.71
C SER A 149 12.74 6.88 8.98
N ALA A 150 11.82 5.92 8.92
CA ALA A 150 12.03 4.69 8.18
C ALA A 150 12.08 4.95 6.67
N LEU A 151 11.23 5.85 6.15
CA LEU A 151 11.25 6.24 4.76
C LEU A 151 12.55 6.97 4.39
N LEU A 152 13.04 7.87 5.24
CA LEU A 152 14.35 8.52 5.05
C LEU A 152 15.49 7.48 5.02
N SER A 153 15.51 6.54 5.98
CA SER A 153 16.52 5.47 6.01
C SER A 153 16.47 4.60 4.74
N LEU A 154 15.26 4.30 4.24
CA LEU A 154 15.09 3.55 3.00
C LEU A 154 15.60 4.34 1.80
N CYS A 155 15.32 5.63 1.70
CA CYS A 155 15.84 6.48 0.64
C CYS A 155 17.37 6.51 0.61
N GLU A 156 18.04 6.53 1.76
CA GLU A 156 19.52 6.42 1.81
C GLU A 156 19.99 5.05 1.28
N MET A 157 19.32 3.95 1.64
CA MET A 157 19.66 2.63 1.11
C MET A 157 19.43 2.53 -0.41
N VAL A 158 18.40 3.21 -0.94
CA VAL A 158 18.21 3.31 -2.41
C VAL A 158 19.37 4.04 -3.08
N LYS A 159 19.87 5.14 -2.48
CA LYS A 159 21.08 5.83 -2.99
C LYS A 159 22.34 4.95 -2.96
N GLU A 160 22.39 4.00 -2.02
CA GLU A 160 23.47 3.01 -1.91
C GLU A 160 23.30 1.82 -2.87
N GLY A 161 22.27 1.81 -3.73
CA GLY A 161 22.06 0.80 -4.76
C GLY A 161 21.13 -0.36 -4.35
N ILE A 162 20.35 -0.22 -3.28
CA ILE A 162 19.34 -1.20 -2.90
C ILE A 162 17.98 -0.78 -3.45
N PHE A 163 17.48 -1.54 -4.40
CA PHE A 163 16.25 -1.21 -5.12
C PHE A 163 15.10 -2.15 -4.77
N PRO A 164 14.16 -1.76 -3.89
CA PRO A 164 12.84 -2.39 -3.84
C PRO A 164 12.17 -2.36 -5.21
N ALA A 165 11.29 -3.32 -5.47
CA ALA A 165 10.47 -3.31 -6.69
C ALA A 165 9.52 -2.11 -6.73
N VAL A 166 8.94 -1.77 -5.57
CA VAL A 166 8.07 -0.60 -5.41
C VAL A 166 8.07 -0.15 -3.94
N ILE A 167 7.94 1.17 -3.74
CA ILE A 167 7.78 1.77 -2.41
C ILE A 167 6.43 2.48 -2.32
N ILE A 168 5.56 2.05 -1.40
CA ILE A 168 4.37 2.77 -0.98
C ILE A 168 4.76 3.56 0.27
N GLY A 169 5.11 4.83 0.10
CA GLY A 169 5.61 5.71 1.15
C GLY A 169 4.62 6.84 1.44
N THR A 170 3.70 6.62 2.38
CA THR A 170 2.68 7.59 2.76
C THR A 170 2.66 7.89 4.27
N PRO A 171 3.82 8.05 4.94
CA PRO A 171 3.81 8.35 6.36
C PRO A 171 3.08 9.67 6.64
N VAL A 172 2.38 9.71 7.79
CA VAL A 172 1.69 10.90 8.29
C VAL A 172 2.51 11.58 9.38
N GLY A 173 2.42 12.89 9.47
CA GLY A 173 3.02 13.63 10.58
C GLY A 173 3.44 15.04 10.22
N PHE A 174 3.83 15.81 11.24
CA PHE A 174 4.26 17.20 11.08
C PHE A 174 5.78 17.35 10.99
N ILE A 175 6.53 16.30 11.37
CA ILE A 175 8.00 16.31 11.36
C ILE A 175 8.48 15.24 10.38
N ASN A 176 9.25 15.64 9.39
CA ASN A 176 9.87 14.81 8.35
C ASN A 176 8.89 14.00 7.47
N ALA A 177 7.55 14.11 7.65
CA ALA A 177 6.61 13.34 6.85
C ALA A 177 6.52 13.88 5.41
N ALA A 178 6.40 15.19 5.24
CA ALA A 178 6.40 15.82 3.93
C ALA A 178 7.76 15.64 3.24
N GLU A 179 8.83 15.93 3.95
CA GLU A 179 10.22 15.90 3.47
C GLU A 179 10.63 14.49 3.01
N SER A 180 10.27 13.46 3.79
CA SER A 180 10.59 12.07 3.42
C SER A 180 9.88 11.62 2.14
N LYS A 181 8.66 12.06 1.92
CA LYS A 181 7.88 11.77 0.71
C LYS A 181 8.37 12.57 -0.49
N GLU A 182 8.78 13.81 -0.28
CA GLU A 182 9.44 14.60 -1.33
C GLU A 182 10.75 13.95 -1.76
N LEU A 183 11.58 13.55 -0.81
CA LEU A 183 12.82 12.83 -1.10
C LEU A 183 12.53 11.55 -1.91
N LEU A 184 11.55 10.75 -1.51
CA LEU A 184 11.14 9.55 -2.26
C LEU A 184 10.82 9.87 -3.72
N ARG A 185 10.07 10.94 -3.99
CA ARG A 185 9.69 11.34 -5.36
C ARG A 185 10.87 11.78 -6.23
N THR A 186 12.02 12.14 -5.64
CA THR A 186 13.25 12.44 -6.40
C THR A 186 14.04 11.20 -6.77
N MET A 187 13.71 10.04 -6.21
CA MET A 187 14.40 8.77 -6.50
C MET A 187 13.93 8.17 -7.82
N ASN A 188 14.83 7.56 -8.55
CA ASN A 188 14.50 6.79 -9.76
C ASN A 188 14.03 5.38 -9.38
N ILE A 189 12.85 5.29 -8.73
CA ILE A 189 12.27 4.04 -8.24
C ILE A 189 10.74 4.10 -8.33
N PRO A 190 10.07 2.99 -8.70
CA PRO A 190 8.61 2.90 -8.66
C PRO A 190 8.08 3.24 -7.26
N SER A 191 7.23 4.28 -7.16
CA SER A 191 6.72 4.67 -5.85
C SER A 191 5.34 5.31 -5.88
N ILE A 192 4.58 5.10 -4.80
CA ILE A 192 3.31 5.74 -4.48
C ILE A 192 3.51 6.55 -3.21
N SER A 193 3.19 7.83 -3.25
CA SER A 193 3.31 8.72 -2.09
C SER A 193 2.13 9.69 -1.99
N THR A 194 2.13 10.52 -0.94
CA THR A 194 1.20 11.63 -0.79
C THR A 194 1.95 12.94 -0.57
N GLU A 195 1.39 14.05 -1.02
CA GLU A 195 1.95 15.38 -0.73
C GLU A 195 1.70 15.84 0.71
N GLY A 196 2.59 16.68 1.22
CA GLY A 196 2.46 17.32 2.51
C GLY A 196 2.46 16.36 3.69
N THR A 197 1.80 16.74 4.77
CA THR A 197 1.81 16.02 6.05
C THR A 197 0.81 14.87 6.14
N ARG A 198 -0.17 14.83 5.21
CA ARG A 198 -1.27 13.84 5.19
C ARG A 198 -0.82 12.51 4.60
N GLY A 199 -1.47 11.42 5.05
CA GLY A 199 -1.17 10.05 4.69
C GLY A 199 -1.62 9.10 5.78
N GLY A 200 -0.76 8.16 6.16
CA GLY A 200 -0.97 7.27 7.30
C GLY A 200 -1.23 5.83 6.90
N THR A 201 -1.26 4.98 7.90
CA THR A 201 -1.54 3.54 7.75
C THR A 201 -2.74 3.23 6.86
N PRO A 202 -3.91 3.91 7.01
CA PRO A 202 -5.06 3.61 6.15
C PRO A 202 -4.78 3.82 4.66
N VAL A 203 -4.02 4.87 4.32
CA VAL A 203 -3.66 5.18 2.93
C VAL A 203 -2.68 4.14 2.37
N ALA A 204 -1.61 3.83 3.13
CA ALA A 204 -0.62 2.83 2.74
C ALA A 204 -1.24 1.45 2.49
N VAL A 205 -2.08 1.01 3.43
CA VAL A 205 -2.81 -0.26 3.36
C VAL A 205 -3.78 -0.28 2.19
N ALA A 206 -4.56 0.79 2.01
CA ALA A 206 -5.53 0.90 0.92
C ALA A 206 -4.84 0.84 -0.46
N ALA A 207 -3.70 1.53 -0.62
CA ALA A 207 -2.94 1.53 -1.87
C ALA A 207 -2.43 0.13 -2.22
N LEU A 208 -1.77 -0.60 -1.30
CA LEU A 208 -1.30 -1.94 -1.59
C LEU A 208 -2.45 -2.93 -1.78
N ASN A 209 -3.50 -2.87 -0.95
CA ASN A 209 -4.64 -3.78 -1.09
C ASN A 209 -5.38 -3.58 -2.42
N GLU A 210 -5.41 -2.38 -2.98
CA GLU A 210 -5.95 -2.18 -4.33
C GLU A 210 -5.04 -2.77 -5.40
N CYS A 211 -3.71 -2.66 -5.27
CA CYS A 211 -2.77 -3.36 -6.16
C CYS A 211 -2.97 -4.89 -6.10
N ILE A 212 -3.15 -5.46 -4.90
CA ILE A 212 -3.46 -6.90 -4.72
C ILE A 212 -4.78 -7.25 -5.40
N THR A 213 -5.78 -6.38 -5.29
CA THR A 213 -7.08 -6.59 -5.97
C THR A 213 -6.94 -6.62 -7.48
N ILE A 214 -6.26 -5.63 -8.05
CA ILE A 214 -5.99 -5.58 -9.50
C ILE A 214 -5.19 -6.81 -9.94
N PHE A 215 -4.23 -7.25 -9.13
CA PHE A 215 -3.46 -8.47 -9.38
C PHE A 215 -4.36 -9.70 -9.46
N ILE A 216 -5.24 -9.89 -8.47
CA ILE A 216 -6.18 -11.01 -8.43
C ILE A 216 -7.10 -10.99 -9.66
N GLU A 217 -7.70 -9.85 -9.97
CA GLU A 217 -8.60 -9.70 -11.12
C GLU A 217 -7.92 -10.08 -12.44
N ARG A 218 -6.64 -9.73 -12.62
CA ARG A 218 -5.90 -10.01 -13.86
C ARG A 218 -5.35 -11.44 -13.95
N HIS A 219 -5.25 -12.17 -12.83
CA HIS A 219 -4.69 -13.53 -12.79
C HIS A 219 -5.73 -14.61 -12.40
N SER A 220 -6.98 -14.23 -12.14
CA SER A 220 -8.08 -15.17 -11.85
C SER A 220 -8.91 -15.54 -13.09
N SER A 221 -8.40 -15.26 -14.29
CA SER A 221 -9.05 -15.56 -15.58
C SER A 221 -8.61 -16.89 -16.17
#